data_f2b777b7c21a1deb7700796942fd41b9
#
_entry.id   f2b777b7c21a1deb7700796942fd41b9
#
_cell.length_a   1.000
_cell.length_b   1.000
_cell.length_c   1.000
_cell.angle_alpha   90.00
_cell.angle_beta   90.00
_cell.angle_gamma   90.00
#
_symmetry.space_group_name_H-M   'P 1'
#
loop_
_entity.id
_entity.type
_entity.pdbx_description
1 polymer ?
#
loop_
_entity_poly.entity_id
_entity_poly.type
_entity_poly.pdbx_seq_one_letter_code
_entity_poly.pdbx_strand_id
1 'polypeptide(L)'
;MIRKDIEKIECTIMPLTDIHIGSGIDLASYEYVIKDGVFYRIDLGEIFYNFPEDMRLKLTELMEENNIIKIRKYIKDNYKVEYGYSYSCEVADDVNELYEEKIGGARNSNDENSLTISEFIGNYRGKYIPGSSIKGSIRNAYIGDNFQGSYEIMRNKKINTAPFIIAKEKEYLARKIEAEALGLKELEPKFDPFKNLQVTDSEISKDMLKIVKVERVNLKKDKINVPMGNHEMMRGYLLSRDKKSLKFKINISELYFDRESEIKYRNLSQNKKGETIIEELNKELYVDSVLFPALREKSNKVLEEDLKFFKEAKNLIGIKACEEIKNYSATLKENEVLIKFGKGAGFNSTTLNLFNRNKKDVFTRVMAEGYPVGWAVLSYNEE
;
A
#
# COMPACT_ATOMS: atom_id res chain seq x y z
N MET A 1 0.94 -19.35 28.84
CA MET A 1 0.22 -19.27 27.56
C MET A 1 0.74 -20.42 26.69
N ILE A 2 -0.06 -21.47 26.52
CA ILE A 2 0.31 -22.64 25.73
C ILE A 2 -0.28 -22.39 24.32
N ARG A 3 0.57 -22.30 23.31
CA ARG A 3 0.10 -22.31 21.91
C ARG A 3 -0.29 -23.76 21.58
N LYS A 4 -1.54 -24.01 21.36
CA LYS A 4 -2.01 -25.23 20.70
C LYS A 4 -2.23 -24.90 19.24
N ASP A 5 -2.03 -25.84 18.41
CA ASP A 5 -2.22 -25.90 16.96
C ASP A 5 -2.13 -24.59 16.18
N ILE A 6 -1.30 -24.55 15.16
CA ILE A 6 -1.16 -23.46 14.22
C ILE A 6 -1.78 -23.92 12.92
N GLU A 7 -2.91 -23.33 12.57
CA GLU A 7 -3.47 -23.47 11.24
C GLU A 7 -2.60 -22.70 10.24
N LYS A 8 -2.19 -23.38 9.16
CA LYS A 8 -1.34 -22.81 8.11
C LYS A 8 -2.09 -22.82 6.80
N ILE A 9 -2.42 -21.66 6.30
CA ILE A 9 -3.19 -21.50 5.08
C ILE A 9 -2.27 -20.95 3.99
N GLU A 10 -2.13 -21.68 2.90
CA GLU A 10 -1.42 -21.23 1.70
C GLU A 10 -2.30 -20.24 0.94
N CYS A 11 -1.78 -19.05 0.70
CA CYS A 11 -2.51 -17.98 0.04
C CYS A 11 -1.72 -17.46 -1.16
N THR A 12 -2.44 -16.82 -2.06
CA THR A 12 -1.82 -16.06 -3.16
C THR A 12 -2.36 -14.64 -3.22
N ILE A 13 -1.55 -13.74 -3.77
CA ILE A 13 -1.94 -12.38 -4.12
C ILE A 13 -1.60 -12.10 -5.57
N MET A 14 -2.59 -11.71 -6.34
CA MET A 14 -2.46 -11.33 -7.74
C MET A 14 -2.80 -9.85 -7.90
N PRO A 15 -1.84 -9.00 -8.30
CA PRO A 15 -2.12 -7.59 -8.56
C PRO A 15 -3.02 -7.45 -9.78
N LEU A 16 -4.15 -6.76 -9.65
CA LEU A 16 -5.01 -6.38 -10.78
C LEU A 16 -4.56 -5.08 -11.40
N THR A 17 -4.25 -4.09 -10.58
CA THR A 17 -3.70 -2.80 -10.97
C THR A 17 -2.36 -2.58 -10.29
N ASP A 18 -1.61 -1.59 -10.73
CA ASP A 18 -0.28 -1.34 -10.19
C ASP A 18 -0.33 -1.03 -8.70
N ILE A 19 0.62 -1.61 -7.96
CA ILE A 19 0.71 -1.47 -6.50
C ILE A 19 2.08 -0.90 -6.15
N HIS A 20 2.09 0.12 -5.29
CA HIS A 20 3.30 0.66 -4.70
C HIS A 20 3.27 0.50 -3.17
N ILE A 21 4.34 -0.06 -2.62
CA ILE A 21 4.60 -0.06 -1.19
C ILE A 21 5.95 0.63 -0.98
N GLY A 22 5.91 1.88 -0.54
CA GLY A 22 7.12 2.69 -0.46
C GLY A 22 8.08 2.23 0.62
N SER A 23 9.37 2.27 0.33
CA SER A 23 10.45 2.11 1.30
C SER A 23 10.59 3.35 2.22
N GLY A 24 10.02 4.49 1.80
CA GLY A 24 10.26 5.80 2.39
C GLY A 24 11.45 6.53 1.77
N ILE A 25 12.11 5.93 0.78
CA ILE A 25 13.25 6.49 0.05
C ILE A 25 12.78 6.93 -1.33
N ASP A 26 13.20 8.12 -1.72
CA ASP A 26 13.08 8.63 -3.07
C ASP A 26 14.48 8.67 -3.70
N LEU A 27 14.66 7.94 -4.81
CA LEU A 27 15.92 7.82 -5.53
C LEU A 27 16.20 9.11 -6.27
N ALA A 28 17.38 9.66 -6.07
CA ALA A 28 17.89 10.79 -6.84
C ALA A 28 18.31 10.34 -8.25
N SER A 29 18.30 11.26 -9.20
CA SER A 29 18.53 10.96 -10.61
C SER A 29 19.94 10.50 -10.98
N TYR A 30 20.88 10.52 -10.05
CA TYR A 30 22.24 9.97 -10.19
C TYR A 30 22.41 8.58 -9.55
N GLU A 31 21.38 8.06 -8.91
CA GLU A 31 21.38 6.75 -8.27
C GLU A 31 20.82 5.64 -9.17
N TYR A 32 20.46 5.99 -10.39
CA TYR A 32 19.97 5.06 -11.39
C TYR A 32 20.31 5.53 -12.80
N VAL A 33 20.25 4.61 -13.76
CA VAL A 33 20.34 4.88 -15.19
C VAL A 33 19.15 4.22 -15.87
N ILE A 34 18.52 4.95 -16.81
CA ILE A 34 17.56 4.35 -17.75
C ILE A 34 18.27 4.25 -19.10
N LYS A 35 18.31 3.05 -19.67
CA LYS A 35 18.92 2.76 -20.96
C LYS A 35 18.10 1.73 -21.72
N ASP A 36 17.73 2.06 -22.94
CA ASP A 36 16.94 1.17 -23.80
C ASP A 36 15.62 0.70 -23.15
N GLY A 37 14.92 1.58 -22.43
CA GLY A 37 13.68 1.28 -21.73
C GLY A 37 13.82 0.43 -20.47
N VAL A 38 15.06 0.22 -20.00
CA VAL A 38 15.38 -0.54 -18.78
C VAL A 38 15.97 0.39 -17.72
N PHE A 39 15.39 0.34 -16.54
CA PHE A 39 15.93 0.98 -15.35
C PHE A 39 16.98 0.10 -14.70
N TYR A 40 18.10 0.69 -14.34
CA TYR A 40 19.20 0.07 -13.60
C TYR A 40 19.45 0.85 -12.32
N ARG A 41 19.19 0.26 -11.17
CA ARG A 41 19.55 0.83 -9.86
C ARG A 41 21.04 0.67 -9.66
N ILE A 42 21.78 1.76 -9.61
CA ILE A 42 23.23 1.76 -9.47
C ILE A 42 23.67 2.20 -8.07
N ASP A 43 24.83 1.72 -7.65
CA ASP A 43 25.58 2.23 -6.51
C ASP A 43 26.74 3.09 -7.04
N LEU A 44 26.83 4.35 -6.60
CA LEU A 44 27.83 5.28 -7.07
C LEU A 44 29.27 4.84 -6.72
N GLY A 45 29.45 4.17 -5.56
CA GLY A 45 30.74 3.66 -5.16
C GLY A 45 31.20 2.50 -6.04
N GLU A 46 30.28 1.59 -6.39
CA GLU A 46 30.52 0.47 -7.31
C GLU A 46 30.83 0.97 -8.73
N ILE A 47 30.03 1.92 -9.23
CA ILE A 47 30.26 2.56 -10.53
C ILE A 47 31.61 3.25 -10.56
N PHE A 48 31.95 4.03 -9.52
CA PHE A 48 33.22 4.71 -9.41
C PHE A 48 34.40 3.73 -9.43
N TYR A 49 34.27 2.60 -8.72
CA TYR A 49 35.31 1.57 -8.69
C TYR A 49 35.53 0.88 -10.06
N ASN A 50 34.43 0.64 -10.77
CA ASN A 50 34.45 -0.08 -12.05
C ASN A 50 34.73 0.81 -13.27
N PHE A 51 34.66 2.13 -13.12
CA PHE A 51 35.03 3.06 -14.18
C PHE A 51 36.54 3.03 -14.47
N PRO A 52 36.95 3.18 -15.74
CA PRO A 52 38.34 3.48 -16.11
C PRO A 52 38.86 4.72 -15.36
N GLU A 53 40.19 4.81 -15.23
CA GLU A 53 40.83 5.86 -14.44
C GLU A 53 40.49 7.28 -14.92
N ASP A 54 40.49 7.51 -16.24
CA ASP A 54 40.12 8.78 -16.84
C ASP A 54 38.66 9.17 -16.53
N MET A 55 37.75 8.19 -16.54
CA MET A 55 36.34 8.43 -16.19
C MET A 55 36.18 8.71 -14.69
N ARG A 56 36.94 8.06 -13.81
CA ARG A 56 36.92 8.34 -12.37
C ARG A 56 37.39 9.74 -12.06
N LEU A 57 38.51 10.15 -12.68
CA LEU A 57 39.03 11.53 -12.54
C LEU A 57 37.97 12.57 -12.95
N LYS A 58 37.34 12.35 -14.11
CA LYS A 58 36.31 13.29 -14.58
C LYS A 58 35.05 13.30 -13.69
N LEU A 59 34.63 12.16 -13.17
CA LEU A 59 33.51 12.09 -12.22
C LEU A 59 33.86 12.81 -10.91
N THR A 60 35.09 12.69 -10.42
CA THR A 60 35.57 13.41 -9.23
C THR A 60 35.50 14.93 -9.43
N GLU A 61 36.00 15.44 -10.56
CA GLU A 61 35.90 16.87 -10.89
C GLU A 61 34.45 17.36 -10.85
N LEU A 62 33.52 16.61 -11.44
CA LEU A 62 32.09 16.96 -11.46
C LEU A 62 31.45 16.92 -10.06
N MET A 63 31.92 16.02 -9.20
CA MET A 63 31.47 15.95 -7.80
C MET A 63 31.98 17.16 -7.00
N GLU A 64 33.22 17.60 -7.24
CA GLU A 64 33.78 18.80 -6.61
C GLU A 64 33.04 20.07 -7.05
N GLU A 65 32.59 20.14 -8.32
CA GLU A 65 31.72 21.20 -8.80
C GLU A 65 30.34 21.21 -8.12
N ASN A 66 29.95 20.15 -7.44
CA ASN A 66 28.64 19.92 -6.79
C ASN A 66 27.45 20.16 -7.75
N ASN A 67 27.59 19.72 -9.01
CA ASN A 67 26.60 19.90 -10.06
C ASN A 67 25.91 18.59 -10.41
N ILE A 68 24.78 18.31 -9.74
CA ILE A 68 24.00 17.07 -9.89
C ILE A 68 23.60 16.81 -11.34
N ILE A 69 23.27 17.85 -12.13
CA ILE A 69 22.86 17.70 -13.52
C ILE A 69 24.01 17.17 -14.38
N LYS A 70 25.21 17.72 -14.18
CA LYS A 70 26.39 17.23 -14.90
C LYS A 70 26.78 15.83 -14.48
N ILE A 71 26.72 15.54 -13.17
CA ILE A 71 27.01 14.21 -12.63
C ILE A 71 26.09 13.15 -13.24
N ARG A 72 24.76 13.34 -13.14
CA ARG A 72 23.79 12.38 -13.66
C ARG A 72 23.90 12.17 -15.17
N LYS A 73 24.11 13.27 -15.93
CA LYS A 73 24.32 13.18 -17.37
C LYS A 73 25.60 12.42 -17.69
N TYR A 74 26.69 12.71 -17.02
CA TYR A 74 27.97 12.03 -17.24
C TYR A 74 27.88 10.53 -16.96
N ILE A 75 27.21 10.15 -15.85
CA ILE A 75 26.97 8.75 -15.51
C ILE A 75 26.15 8.10 -16.63
N LYS A 76 25.01 8.68 -17.03
CA LYS A 76 24.15 8.13 -18.09
C LYS A 76 24.91 7.92 -19.39
N ASP A 77 25.68 8.92 -19.84
CA ASP A 77 26.37 8.90 -21.12
C ASP A 77 27.50 7.85 -21.18
N ASN A 78 28.07 7.50 -20.03
CA ASN A 78 29.22 6.59 -19.92
C ASN A 78 28.88 5.24 -19.30
N TYR A 79 27.65 5.05 -18.79
CA TYR A 79 27.27 3.83 -18.13
C TYR A 79 27.21 2.63 -19.09
N LYS A 80 27.81 1.54 -18.65
CA LYS A 80 27.66 0.21 -19.23
C LYS A 80 27.17 -0.77 -18.18
N VAL A 81 26.35 -1.74 -18.58
CA VAL A 81 25.77 -2.74 -17.67
C VAL A 81 26.84 -3.53 -16.93
N GLU A 82 28.02 -3.70 -17.54
CA GLU A 82 29.18 -4.39 -16.95
C GLU A 82 29.80 -3.64 -15.76
N TYR A 83 29.49 -2.36 -15.56
CA TYR A 83 29.95 -1.59 -14.41
C TYR A 83 29.17 -1.86 -13.13
N GLY A 84 28.09 -2.65 -13.21
CA GLY A 84 27.33 -3.12 -12.07
C GLY A 84 26.00 -2.38 -11.88
N TYR A 85 25.06 -3.08 -11.26
CA TYR A 85 23.77 -2.57 -10.80
C TYR A 85 23.18 -3.51 -9.75
N SER A 86 22.41 -2.98 -8.82
CA SER A 86 21.78 -3.79 -7.76
C SER A 86 20.58 -4.58 -8.31
N TYR A 87 19.74 -3.94 -9.10
CA TYR A 87 18.61 -4.57 -9.80
C TYR A 87 18.19 -3.74 -11.01
N SER A 88 17.37 -4.35 -11.86
CA SER A 88 16.81 -3.69 -13.05
C SER A 88 15.32 -4.03 -13.19
N CYS A 89 14.57 -3.15 -13.81
CA CYS A 89 13.17 -3.38 -14.17
C CYS A 89 12.77 -2.58 -15.42
N GLU A 90 11.59 -2.86 -15.96
CA GLU A 90 11.02 -2.14 -17.09
C GLU A 90 10.64 -0.71 -16.73
N VAL A 91 10.63 0.17 -17.71
CA VAL A 91 10.22 1.58 -17.59
C VAL A 91 9.08 1.86 -18.55
N ALA A 92 8.06 2.59 -18.10
CA ALA A 92 7.00 3.08 -18.98
C ALA A 92 7.55 4.09 -19.99
N ASP A 93 7.00 4.10 -21.20
CA ASP A 93 7.49 4.92 -22.31
C ASP A 93 7.53 6.42 -21.95
N ASP A 94 6.48 6.94 -21.32
CA ASP A 94 6.38 8.33 -20.89
C ASP A 94 7.41 8.73 -19.82
N VAL A 95 7.82 7.78 -18.97
CA VAL A 95 8.91 7.99 -18.00
C VAL A 95 10.26 7.97 -18.70
N ASN A 96 10.45 7.08 -19.67
CA ASN A 96 11.68 7.01 -20.46
C ASN A 96 11.85 8.30 -21.30
N GLU A 97 10.82 8.78 -21.95
CA GLU A 97 10.82 10.05 -22.68
C GLU A 97 11.16 11.23 -21.75
N LEU A 98 10.54 11.31 -20.58
CA LEU A 98 10.83 12.35 -19.59
C LEU A 98 12.30 12.29 -19.12
N TYR A 99 12.83 11.08 -18.92
CA TYR A 99 14.23 10.90 -18.52
C TYR A 99 15.18 11.40 -19.61
N GLU A 100 14.98 11.02 -20.87
CA GLU A 100 15.81 11.47 -21.98
C GLU A 100 15.76 13.00 -22.18
N GLU A 101 14.58 13.61 -22.02
CA GLU A 101 14.40 15.07 -22.11
C GLU A 101 15.14 15.81 -21.00
N LYS A 102 15.08 15.30 -19.75
CA LYS A 102 15.47 16.05 -18.55
C LYS A 102 16.84 15.69 -17.98
N ILE A 103 17.44 14.56 -18.38
CA ILE A 103 18.66 14.06 -17.75
C ILE A 103 19.84 15.03 -17.88
N GLY A 104 19.95 15.71 -19.00
CA GLY A 104 21.03 16.64 -19.31
C GLY A 104 20.73 18.11 -19.01
N GLY A 105 19.56 18.44 -18.46
CA GLY A 105 19.18 19.82 -18.23
C GLY A 105 18.11 19.97 -17.15
N ALA A 106 18.08 21.13 -16.51
CA ALA A 106 17.00 21.58 -15.66
C ALA A 106 16.89 23.09 -15.78
N ARG A 107 15.65 23.60 -15.90
CA ARG A 107 15.36 25.04 -15.95
C ARG A 107 15.16 25.62 -14.56
N ASN A 108 14.76 24.79 -13.61
CA ASN A 108 14.48 25.15 -12.23
C ASN A 108 14.52 23.92 -11.32
N SER A 109 14.40 24.11 -10.00
CA SER A 109 14.41 23.02 -9.02
C SER A 109 13.31 21.98 -9.21
N ASN A 110 12.16 22.35 -9.77
CA ASN A 110 11.07 21.39 -10.05
C ASN A 110 11.46 20.45 -11.21
N ASP A 111 12.14 20.97 -12.22
CA ASP A 111 12.68 20.15 -13.32
C ASP A 111 13.78 19.21 -12.81
N GLU A 112 14.60 19.66 -11.88
CA GLU A 112 15.65 18.86 -11.25
C GLU A 112 15.06 17.68 -10.49
N ASN A 113 13.98 17.90 -9.75
CA ASN A 113 13.29 16.89 -8.98
C ASN A 113 12.32 16.02 -9.82
N SER A 114 12.06 16.38 -11.08
CA SER A 114 11.12 15.64 -11.94
C SER A 114 11.56 14.20 -12.26
N LEU A 115 12.85 13.90 -12.05
CA LEU A 115 13.44 12.58 -12.26
C LEU A 115 13.57 11.77 -10.96
N THR A 116 13.02 12.23 -9.84
CA THR A 116 12.99 11.47 -8.59
C THR A 116 12.05 10.26 -8.75
N ILE A 117 12.47 9.09 -8.26
CA ILE A 117 11.68 7.85 -8.28
C ILE A 117 11.41 7.40 -6.85
N SER A 118 10.14 7.30 -6.47
CA SER A 118 9.77 6.67 -5.19
C SER A 118 10.05 5.17 -5.24
N GLU A 119 10.97 4.72 -4.38
CA GLU A 119 11.43 3.34 -4.34
C GLU A 119 10.43 2.41 -3.69
N PHE A 120 10.23 1.22 -4.26
CA PHE A 120 9.46 0.13 -3.65
C PHE A 120 10.24 -0.50 -2.49
N ILE A 121 9.54 -0.96 -1.44
CA ILE A 121 10.18 -1.59 -0.29
C ILE A 121 10.96 -2.85 -0.70
N GLY A 122 12.13 -2.99 -0.12
CA GLY A 122 13.02 -4.12 -0.37
C GLY A 122 13.94 -4.42 0.80
N ASN A 123 14.58 -5.56 0.72
CA ASN A 123 15.65 -5.98 1.63
C ASN A 123 16.80 -6.59 0.82
N TYR A 124 17.77 -7.21 1.47
CA TYR A 124 18.94 -7.82 0.81
C TYR A 124 18.59 -8.97 -0.17
N ARG A 125 17.39 -9.56 -0.08
CA ARG A 125 16.91 -10.60 -1.01
C ARG A 125 16.22 -10.02 -2.23
N GLY A 126 15.70 -8.80 -2.15
CA GLY A 126 14.98 -8.14 -3.21
C GLY A 126 13.74 -7.40 -2.73
N LYS A 127 12.87 -7.05 -3.67
CA LYS A 127 11.60 -6.37 -3.39
C LYS A 127 10.55 -7.39 -2.91
N TYR A 128 9.65 -6.95 -2.03
CA TYR A 128 8.64 -7.83 -1.44
C TYR A 128 7.37 -7.07 -1.04
N ILE A 129 6.26 -7.77 -0.91
CA ILE A 129 5.06 -7.27 -0.25
C ILE A 129 5.16 -7.65 1.24
N PRO A 130 5.21 -6.67 2.16
CA PRO A 130 5.19 -6.97 3.59
C PRO A 130 3.88 -7.63 3.99
N GLY A 131 3.96 -8.74 4.71
CA GLY A 131 2.78 -9.39 5.29
C GLY A 131 2.01 -8.45 6.24
N SER A 132 2.70 -7.48 6.84
CA SER A 132 2.07 -6.42 7.65
C SER A 132 1.13 -5.53 6.85
N SER A 133 1.41 -5.26 5.56
CA SER A 133 0.53 -4.48 4.69
C SER A 133 -0.76 -5.23 4.37
N ILE A 134 -0.66 -6.53 4.08
CA ILE A 134 -1.81 -7.41 3.86
C ILE A 134 -2.62 -7.53 5.16
N LYS A 135 -1.97 -7.87 6.27
CA LYS A 135 -2.58 -7.98 7.60
C LYS A 135 -3.29 -6.70 8.01
N GLY A 136 -2.67 -5.54 7.78
CA GLY A 136 -3.27 -4.23 8.08
C GLY A 136 -4.57 -3.98 7.30
N SER A 137 -4.62 -4.39 6.04
CA SER A 137 -5.84 -4.29 5.22
C SER A 137 -6.94 -5.25 5.68
N ILE A 138 -6.58 -6.50 6.01
CA ILE A 138 -7.49 -7.49 6.59
C ILE A 138 -8.06 -6.99 7.92
N ARG A 139 -7.18 -6.53 8.84
CA ARG A 139 -7.58 -5.97 10.13
C ARG A 139 -8.54 -4.79 9.97
N ASN A 140 -8.23 -3.88 9.07
CA ASN A 140 -9.07 -2.71 8.81
C ASN A 140 -10.45 -3.10 8.26
N ALA A 141 -10.56 -4.15 7.45
CA ALA A 141 -11.83 -4.69 6.98
C ALA A 141 -12.64 -5.29 8.14
N TYR A 142 -12.02 -6.15 8.93
CA TYR A 142 -12.64 -6.78 10.09
C TYR A 142 -13.15 -5.76 11.12
N ILE A 143 -12.33 -4.77 11.47
CA ILE A 143 -12.73 -3.71 12.41
C ILE A 143 -13.89 -2.89 11.83
N GLY A 144 -13.84 -2.58 10.52
CA GLY A 144 -14.92 -1.86 9.85
C GLY A 144 -16.24 -2.61 9.87
N ASP A 145 -16.23 -3.88 9.58
CA ASP A 145 -17.40 -4.76 9.57
C ASP A 145 -18.03 -4.90 10.97
N ASN A 146 -17.21 -4.96 12.00
CA ASN A 146 -17.64 -5.09 13.39
C ASN A 146 -17.92 -3.73 14.08
N PHE A 147 -17.66 -2.61 13.42
CA PHE A 147 -17.89 -1.28 14.00
C PHE A 147 -19.30 -0.79 13.71
N GLN A 148 -20.16 -0.75 14.72
CA GLN A 148 -21.58 -0.34 14.64
C GLN A 148 -21.79 1.17 14.91
N GLY A 149 -20.73 1.89 15.28
CA GLY A 149 -20.83 3.25 15.80
C GLY A 149 -20.71 4.36 14.76
N SER A 150 -20.71 5.58 15.26
CA SER A 150 -20.24 6.76 14.52
C SER A 150 -19.12 7.41 15.32
N TYR A 151 -18.11 7.94 14.62
CA TYR A 151 -17.09 8.74 15.26
C TYR A 151 -16.98 10.09 14.57
N GLU A 152 -16.77 11.12 15.38
CA GLU A 152 -16.40 12.45 14.92
C GLU A 152 -15.00 12.75 15.47
N ILE A 153 -14.12 13.22 14.63
CA ILE A 153 -12.93 13.91 15.09
C ILE A 153 -13.44 15.29 15.51
N MET A 154 -13.69 15.49 16.81
CA MET A 154 -14.08 16.79 17.32
C MET A 154 -13.00 17.81 16.97
N ARG A 155 -13.26 18.56 15.91
CA ARG A 155 -12.58 19.83 15.67
C ARG A 155 -13.20 20.85 16.60
N ASN A 156 -12.72 20.91 17.82
CA ASN A 156 -13.05 22.03 18.69
C ASN A 156 -12.55 23.31 18.02
N LYS A 157 -13.47 24.08 17.47
CA LYS A 157 -13.23 25.35 16.77
C LYS A 157 -12.60 26.44 17.65
N LYS A 158 -12.36 26.18 18.95
CA LYS A 158 -11.90 27.18 19.92
C LYS A 158 -10.62 26.82 20.71
N ILE A 159 -9.98 25.73 20.40
CA ILE A 159 -8.76 25.39 21.09
C ILE A 159 -7.59 25.66 20.14
N ASN A 160 -6.76 26.64 20.48
CA ASN A 160 -5.40 26.82 19.98
C ASN A 160 -4.53 25.69 20.52
N THR A 161 -4.83 24.45 20.10
CA THR A 161 -4.09 23.28 20.53
C THR A 161 -2.99 23.00 19.53
N ALA A 162 -1.80 22.81 20.07
CA ALA A 162 -0.64 22.44 19.27
C ALA A 162 -0.93 21.18 18.42
N PRO A 163 -0.32 21.03 17.24
CA PRO A 163 -0.50 19.87 16.35
C PRO A 163 -0.35 18.50 17.06
N PHE A 164 0.45 18.44 18.11
CA PHE A 164 0.68 17.28 18.96
C PHE A 164 -0.59 16.78 19.69
N ILE A 165 -1.43 17.70 20.20
CA ILE A 165 -2.66 17.34 20.93
C ILE A 165 -3.72 16.79 19.96
N ILE A 166 -3.79 17.33 18.74
CA ILE A 166 -4.66 16.82 17.68
C ILE A 166 -4.27 15.39 17.27
N ALA A 167 -2.99 15.08 17.20
CA ALA A 167 -2.51 13.73 16.90
C ALA A 167 -2.84 12.76 18.06
N LYS A 168 -2.72 13.19 19.31
CA LYS A 168 -3.04 12.39 20.50
C LYS A 168 -4.53 12.07 20.58
N GLU A 169 -5.38 13.03 20.29
CA GLU A 169 -6.84 12.81 20.23
C GLU A 169 -7.26 11.85 19.12
N LYS A 170 -6.61 11.93 17.95
CA LYS A 170 -6.85 10.98 16.84
C LYS A 170 -6.42 9.56 17.18
N GLU A 171 -5.28 9.41 17.80
CA GLU A 171 -4.77 8.12 18.26
C GLU A 171 -5.66 7.50 19.32
N TYR A 172 -6.07 8.29 20.30
CA TYR A 172 -7.02 7.86 21.35
C TYR A 172 -8.34 7.40 20.75
N LEU A 173 -8.90 8.16 19.78
CA LEU A 173 -10.13 7.81 19.11
C LEU A 173 -9.99 6.50 18.32
N ALA A 174 -8.89 6.32 17.59
CA ALA A 174 -8.63 5.10 16.84
C ALA A 174 -8.59 3.87 17.76
N ARG A 175 -7.85 3.96 18.86
CA ARG A 175 -7.78 2.88 19.87
C ARG A 175 -9.15 2.55 20.47
N LYS A 176 -9.99 3.55 20.69
CA LYS A 176 -11.34 3.34 21.24
C LYS A 176 -12.26 2.64 20.24
N ILE A 177 -12.21 3.03 18.97
CA ILE A 177 -12.97 2.37 17.88
C ILE A 177 -12.53 0.92 17.72
N GLU A 178 -11.22 0.66 17.73
CA GLU A 178 -10.69 -0.69 17.63
C GLU A 178 -11.09 -1.55 18.84
N ALA A 179 -11.03 -1.00 20.05
CA ALA A 179 -11.47 -1.71 21.25
C ALA A 179 -12.96 -2.08 21.15
N GLU A 180 -13.82 -1.15 20.74
CA GLU A 180 -15.26 -1.39 20.57
C GLU A 180 -15.53 -2.49 19.54
N ALA A 181 -14.91 -2.41 18.35
CA ALA A 181 -15.06 -3.41 17.30
C ALA A 181 -14.51 -4.80 17.69
N LEU A 182 -13.56 -4.85 18.62
CA LEU A 182 -12.99 -6.10 19.15
C LEU A 182 -13.70 -6.57 20.44
N GLY A 183 -14.76 -5.86 20.87
CA GLY A 183 -15.49 -6.18 22.10
C GLY A 183 -14.66 -6.02 23.39
N LEU A 184 -13.64 -5.17 23.37
CA LEU A 184 -12.74 -4.91 24.48
C LEU A 184 -13.13 -3.60 25.19
N LYS A 185 -12.93 -3.51 26.51
CA LYS A 185 -13.07 -2.25 27.26
C LYS A 185 -12.02 -1.23 26.85
N GLU A 186 -10.80 -1.72 26.69
CA GLU A 186 -9.64 -0.96 26.21
C GLU A 186 -8.83 -1.81 25.25
N LEU A 187 -8.12 -1.15 24.30
CA LEU A 187 -7.25 -1.85 23.37
C LEU A 187 -5.97 -2.32 24.07
N GLU A 188 -5.99 -3.57 24.47
CA GLU A 188 -4.88 -4.27 25.10
C GLU A 188 -4.26 -5.27 24.12
N PRO A 189 -2.99 -5.11 23.73
CA PRO A 189 -2.36 -5.96 22.71
C PRO A 189 -2.41 -7.45 23.02
N LYS A 190 -2.46 -7.83 24.29
CA LYS A 190 -2.52 -9.23 24.68
C LYS A 190 -3.88 -9.91 24.41
N PHE A 191 -4.94 -9.11 24.29
CA PHE A 191 -6.31 -9.58 24.01
C PHE A 191 -6.74 -9.31 22.57
N ASP A 192 -5.91 -8.65 21.77
CA ASP A 192 -6.15 -8.41 20.36
C ASP A 192 -6.07 -9.74 19.59
N PRO A 193 -7.16 -10.22 18.96
CA PRO A 193 -7.15 -11.48 18.23
C PRO A 193 -6.14 -11.47 17.06
N PHE A 194 -5.90 -10.32 16.47
CA PHE A 194 -4.91 -10.18 15.38
C PHE A 194 -3.46 -10.45 15.82
N LYS A 195 -3.17 -10.51 17.12
CA LYS A 195 -1.88 -10.98 17.62
C LYS A 195 -1.55 -12.40 17.14
N ASN A 196 -2.58 -13.20 16.93
CA ASN A 196 -2.45 -14.59 16.52
C ASN A 196 -2.48 -14.81 15.03
N LEU A 197 -2.89 -13.81 14.27
CA LEU A 197 -2.81 -13.80 12.83
C LEU A 197 -1.41 -13.38 12.41
N GLN A 198 -0.65 -14.28 11.80
CA GLN A 198 0.65 -13.98 11.19
C GLN A 198 0.51 -14.10 9.68
N VAL A 199 0.96 -13.07 8.97
CA VAL A 199 1.00 -13.06 7.49
C VAL A 199 2.44 -12.95 7.08
N THR A 200 2.92 -13.87 6.23
CA THR A 200 4.30 -13.84 5.75
C THR A 200 4.47 -12.82 4.63
N ASP A 201 5.68 -12.35 4.44
CA ASP A 201 6.05 -11.54 3.28
C ASP A 201 5.97 -12.36 1.99
N SER A 202 5.75 -11.67 0.86
CA SER A 202 5.75 -12.25 -0.48
C SER A 202 6.85 -11.63 -1.32
N GLU A 203 7.81 -12.43 -1.77
CA GLU A 203 8.89 -11.96 -2.65
C GLU A 203 8.36 -11.63 -4.04
N ILE A 204 8.81 -10.52 -4.62
CA ILE A 204 8.45 -10.05 -5.95
C ILE A 204 9.59 -10.39 -6.91
N SER A 205 9.27 -11.07 -8.01
CA SER A 205 10.26 -11.29 -9.08
C SER A 205 10.52 -9.98 -9.84
N LYS A 206 11.75 -9.83 -10.35
CA LYS A 206 12.19 -8.60 -11.02
C LYS A 206 11.32 -8.20 -12.22
N ASP A 207 10.79 -9.15 -12.94
CA ASP A 207 9.92 -8.97 -14.09
C ASP A 207 8.49 -8.48 -13.74
N MET A 208 8.16 -8.47 -12.45
CA MET A 208 6.92 -7.88 -11.94
C MET A 208 7.06 -6.40 -11.56
N LEU A 209 8.25 -5.84 -11.64
CA LEU A 209 8.49 -4.43 -11.32
C LEU A 209 8.51 -3.58 -12.60
N LYS A 210 8.03 -2.35 -12.46
CA LYS A 210 8.03 -1.34 -13.52
C LYS A 210 8.12 0.06 -12.92
N ILE A 211 8.84 0.96 -13.58
CA ILE A 211 8.80 2.38 -13.24
C ILE A 211 7.67 3.03 -14.03
N VAL A 212 6.74 3.65 -13.35
CA VAL A 212 5.59 4.31 -13.96
C VAL A 212 5.36 5.70 -13.39
N LYS A 213 4.72 6.54 -14.19
CA LYS A 213 4.24 7.85 -13.76
C LYS A 213 2.92 7.71 -13.00
N VAL A 214 2.83 8.40 -11.89
CA VAL A 214 1.65 8.39 -11.02
C VAL A 214 0.98 9.75 -11.00
N GLU A 215 -0.34 9.76 -11.08
CA GLU A 215 -1.16 10.96 -11.14
C GLU A 215 -2.19 10.99 -10.01
N ARG A 216 -2.47 12.20 -9.51
CA ARG A 216 -3.59 12.45 -8.60
C ARG A 216 -4.72 13.13 -9.35
N VAL A 217 -5.86 12.45 -9.44
CA VAL A 217 -7.12 13.00 -9.96
C VAL A 217 -7.86 13.74 -8.85
N ASN A 218 -8.34 14.96 -9.12
CA ASN A 218 -9.01 15.81 -8.15
C ASN A 218 -10.47 16.11 -8.58
N LEU A 219 -11.41 16.09 -7.64
CA LEU A 219 -12.78 16.54 -7.86
C LEU A 219 -12.93 18.07 -7.88
N LYS A 220 -12.06 18.80 -7.19
CA LYS A 220 -12.14 20.26 -7.11
C LYS A 220 -11.73 20.87 -8.45
N LYS A 221 -12.63 21.65 -9.06
CA LYS A 221 -12.47 22.27 -10.38
C LYS A 221 -11.24 23.16 -10.53
N ASP A 222 -10.73 23.69 -9.42
CA ASP A 222 -9.56 24.59 -9.40
C ASP A 222 -8.22 23.85 -9.33
N LYS A 223 -8.25 22.51 -9.26
CA LYS A 223 -7.05 21.68 -9.17
C LYS A 223 -7.03 20.73 -10.35
N ILE A 224 -6.14 21.03 -11.28
CA ILE A 224 -5.75 20.13 -12.38
C ILE A 224 -5.20 18.83 -11.79
N ASN A 225 -5.28 17.72 -12.53
CA ASN A 225 -4.57 16.49 -12.19
C ASN A 225 -3.10 16.81 -11.93
N VAL A 226 -2.61 16.40 -10.77
CA VAL A 226 -1.26 16.75 -10.33
C VAL A 226 -0.38 15.52 -10.48
N PRO A 227 0.69 15.59 -11.27
CA PRO A 227 1.70 14.54 -11.28
C PRO A 227 2.24 14.32 -9.87
N MET A 228 2.34 13.07 -9.45
CA MET A 228 2.93 12.69 -8.16
C MET A 228 4.39 12.26 -8.29
N GLY A 229 4.93 12.30 -9.52
CA GLY A 229 6.25 11.81 -9.87
C GLY A 229 6.26 10.36 -10.33
N ASN A 230 7.45 9.80 -10.46
CA ASN A 230 7.63 8.43 -10.91
C ASN A 230 7.73 7.49 -9.71
N HIS A 231 7.14 6.32 -9.82
CA HIS A 231 7.15 5.32 -8.75
C HIS A 231 7.59 3.97 -9.32
N GLU A 232 8.40 3.26 -8.56
CA GLU A 232 8.63 1.84 -8.78
C GLU A 232 7.42 1.07 -8.26
N MET A 233 6.73 0.37 -9.14
CA MET A 233 5.48 -0.32 -8.82
C MET A 233 5.53 -1.80 -9.18
N MET A 234 4.81 -2.61 -8.44
CA MET A 234 4.47 -3.96 -8.85
C MET A 234 3.38 -3.86 -9.92
N ARG A 235 3.63 -4.48 -11.04
CA ARG A 235 2.78 -4.46 -12.23
C ARG A 235 1.43 -5.12 -12.00
N GLY A 236 0.36 -4.44 -12.42
CA GLY A 236 -0.99 -4.99 -12.48
C GLY A 236 -1.23 -5.85 -13.73
N TYR A 237 -2.11 -6.83 -13.60
CA TYR A 237 -2.40 -7.80 -14.67
C TYR A 237 -3.89 -7.90 -15.03
N LEU A 238 -4.68 -6.86 -14.79
CA LEU A 238 -6.13 -6.92 -15.05
C LEU A 238 -6.45 -7.32 -16.49
N LEU A 239 -5.73 -6.72 -17.45
CA LEU A 239 -5.91 -6.97 -18.88
C LEU A 239 -4.88 -7.94 -19.47
N SER A 240 -3.91 -8.41 -18.68
CA SER A 240 -2.87 -9.31 -19.17
C SER A 240 -3.36 -10.76 -19.25
N ARG A 241 -2.89 -11.49 -20.27
CA ARG A 241 -3.03 -12.94 -20.34
C ARG A 241 -2.07 -13.65 -19.38
N ASP A 242 -0.90 -13.07 -19.16
CA ASP A 242 0.16 -13.60 -18.31
C ASP A 242 -0.04 -13.15 -16.88
N LYS A 243 -1.07 -13.68 -16.22
CA LYS A 243 -1.38 -13.39 -14.82
C LYS A 243 -0.31 -14.00 -13.92
N LYS A 244 0.29 -13.19 -13.07
CA LYS A 244 1.26 -13.62 -12.07
C LYS A 244 0.69 -13.40 -10.68
N SER A 245 0.84 -14.41 -9.83
CA SER A 245 0.48 -14.33 -8.42
C SER A 245 1.66 -14.66 -7.55
N LEU A 246 1.72 -14.03 -6.40
CA LEU A 246 2.73 -14.22 -5.37
C LEU A 246 2.15 -15.12 -4.28
N LYS A 247 2.98 -16.00 -3.74
CA LYS A 247 2.60 -16.89 -2.63
C LYS A 247 2.94 -16.26 -1.30
N PHE A 248 2.07 -16.46 -0.33
CA PHE A 248 2.30 -16.12 1.06
C PHE A 248 1.51 -17.07 1.97
N LYS A 249 1.70 -17.00 3.28
CA LYS A 249 0.99 -17.84 4.24
C LYS A 249 0.28 -16.98 5.27
N ILE A 250 -0.91 -17.40 5.63
CA ILE A 250 -1.60 -16.95 6.82
C ILE A 250 -1.48 -18.06 7.87
N ASN A 251 -0.89 -17.74 9.01
CA ASN A 251 -0.82 -18.65 10.15
C ASN A 251 -1.75 -18.10 11.25
N ILE A 252 -2.65 -18.93 11.72
CA ILE A 252 -3.58 -18.59 12.80
C ILE A 252 -3.28 -19.52 13.98
N SER A 253 -3.03 -18.93 15.14
CA SER A 253 -2.84 -19.69 16.38
C SER A 253 -4.01 -19.41 17.32
N GLU A 254 -4.54 -20.48 17.93
CA GLU A 254 -5.54 -20.33 18.97
C GLU A 254 -4.99 -19.60 20.19
N LEU A 255 -5.78 -18.67 20.76
CA LEU A 255 -5.51 -18.04 22.05
C LEU A 255 -6.41 -18.63 23.11
N TYR A 256 -5.77 -19.22 24.11
CA TYR A 256 -6.45 -19.55 25.35
C TYR A 256 -6.24 -18.40 26.35
N PHE A 257 -7.34 -17.78 26.73
CA PHE A 257 -7.36 -16.87 27.89
C PHE A 257 -7.91 -17.64 29.10
N ASP A 258 -7.34 -17.39 30.26
CA ASP A 258 -8.03 -17.79 31.48
C ASP A 258 -9.32 -16.98 31.65
N ARG A 259 -10.33 -17.59 32.25
CA ARG A 259 -11.67 -17.03 32.41
C ARG A 259 -11.68 -15.70 33.19
N GLU A 260 -10.80 -15.55 34.18
CA GLU A 260 -10.70 -14.32 34.97
C GLU A 260 -10.18 -13.16 34.12
N SER A 261 -9.15 -13.39 33.30
CA SER A 261 -8.64 -12.40 32.36
C SER A 261 -9.70 -12.01 31.33
N GLU A 262 -10.48 -12.96 30.83
CA GLU A 262 -11.58 -12.66 29.91
C GLU A 262 -12.63 -11.74 30.54
N ILE A 263 -13.10 -12.07 31.73
CA ILE A 263 -14.10 -11.26 32.46
C ILE A 263 -13.60 -9.84 32.74
N LYS A 264 -12.33 -9.69 33.08
CA LYS A 264 -11.73 -8.41 33.44
C LYS A 264 -11.66 -7.42 32.28
N TYR A 265 -11.40 -7.88 31.06
CA TYR A 265 -11.02 -7.02 29.93
C TYR A 265 -12.07 -6.93 28.81
N ARG A 266 -13.16 -7.73 28.87
CA ARG A 266 -14.25 -7.66 27.90
C ARG A 266 -15.36 -6.73 28.34
N ASN A 267 -16.04 -6.16 27.35
CA ASN A 267 -17.35 -5.55 27.55
C ASN A 267 -18.36 -6.69 27.68
N LEU A 268 -18.77 -6.98 28.91
CA LEU A 268 -19.76 -7.98 29.20
C LEU A 268 -21.13 -7.33 29.28
N SER A 269 -22.09 -7.82 28.52
CA SER A 269 -23.49 -7.45 28.72
C SER A 269 -24.05 -8.20 29.92
N GLN A 270 -24.99 -7.58 30.64
CA GLN A 270 -25.75 -8.23 31.68
C GLN A 270 -27.17 -8.51 31.19
N ASN A 271 -27.69 -9.73 31.46
CA ASN A 271 -29.06 -10.02 31.17
C ASN A 271 -29.99 -9.29 32.16
N LYS A 272 -31.32 -9.35 31.96
CA LYS A 272 -32.32 -8.72 32.84
C LYS A 272 -32.27 -9.21 34.32
N LYS A 273 -31.54 -10.30 34.61
CA LYS A 273 -31.33 -10.85 35.96
C LYS A 273 -29.98 -10.43 36.55
N GLY A 274 -29.19 -9.59 35.84
CA GLY A 274 -27.87 -9.18 36.31
C GLY A 274 -26.77 -10.25 36.11
N GLU A 275 -27.10 -11.36 35.41
CA GLU A 275 -26.12 -12.38 35.09
C GLU A 275 -25.28 -11.91 33.91
N THR A 276 -23.96 -12.03 34.00
CA THR A 276 -23.04 -11.68 32.94
C THR A 276 -23.18 -12.64 31.78
N ILE A 277 -23.65 -12.15 30.64
CA ILE A 277 -23.64 -12.89 29.40
C ILE A 277 -22.22 -12.77 28.81
N ILE A 278 -21.50 -13.86 28.79
CA ILE A 278 -20.28 -13.99 28.01
C ILE A 278 -20.77 -14.26 26.58
N GLU A 279 -21.03 -13.20 25.81
CA GLU A 279 -21.10 -13.36 24.38
C GLU A 279 -19.72 -13.87 23.98
N GLU A 280 -19.66 -15.08 23.44
CA GLU A 280 -18.46 -15.59 22.82
C GLU A 280 -18.13 -14.62 21.70
N LEU A 281 -17.18 -13.73 21.93
CA LEU A 281 -16.55 -13.04 20.83
C LEU A 281 -16.02 -14.11 19.88
N ASN A 282 -16.23 -13.90 18.60
CA ASN A 282 -15.59 -14.69 17.57
C ASN A 282 -14.07 -14.62 17.81
N LYS A 283 -13.57 -15.56 18.62
CA LYS A 283 -12.15 -15.68 18.96
C LYS A 283 -11.34 -16.13 17.76
N GLU A 284 -12.03 -16.56 16.73
CA GLU A 284 -11.52 -17.32 15.62
C GLU A 284 -11.54 -16.42 14.39
N LEU A 285 -10.34 -16.06 13.92
CA LEU A 285 -10.15 -15.29 12.70
C LEU A 285 -10.13 -16.27 11.50
N TYR A 286 -11.21 -17.01 11.29
CA TYR A 286 -11.32 -17.90 10.12
C TYR A 286 -11.23 -17.11 8.83
N VAL A 287 -10.42 -17.60 7.90
CA VAL A 287 -10.19 -16.91 6.62
C VAL A 287 -11.47 -16.93 5.78
N ASP A 288 -12.12 -18.06 5.68
CA ASP A 288 -13.31 -18.32 4.87
C ASP A 288 -14.56 -17.60 5.39
N SER A 289 -14.89 -17.80 6.66
CA SER A 289 -16.14 -17.37 7.27
C SER A 289 -16.11 -16.00 7.94
N VAL A 290 -14.93 -15.45 8.18
CA VAL A 290 -14.77 -14.17 8.89
C VAL A 290 -13.97 -13.14 8.09
N LEU A 291 -12.73 -13.45 7.70
CA LEU A 291 -11.83 -12.46 7.13
C LEU A 291 -12.16 -12.13 5.67
N PHE A 292 -12.47 -13.12 4.84
CA PHE A 292 -12.82 -12.90 3.44
C PHE A 292 -14.17 -12.22 3.26
N PRO A 293 -15.24 -12.57 4.00
CA PRO A 293 -16.49 -11.82 3.99
C PRO A 293 -16.29 -10.33 4.35
N ALA A 294 -15.55 -10.02 5.41
CA ALA A 294 -15.25 -8.64 5.81
C ALA A 294 -14.45 -7.89 4.73
N LEU A 295 -13.46 -8.54 4.10
CA LEU A 295 -12.72 -7.96 2.97
C LEU A 295 -13.63 -7.71 1.77
N ARG A 296 -14.54 -8.64 1.44
CA ARG A 296 -15.48 -8.52 0.32
C ARG A 296 -16.41 -7.34 0.51
N GLU A 297 -16.99 -7.20 1.69
CA GLU A 297 -17.86 -6.07 2.05
C GLU A 297 -17.11 -4.73 1.91
N LYS A 298 -15.91 -4.63 2.48
CA LYS A 298 -15.09 -3.42 2.40
C LYS A 298 -14.68 -3.09 0.96
N SER A 299 -14.21 -4.09 0.21
CA SER A 299 -13.71 -3.87 -1.15
C SER A 299 -14.83 -3.42 -2.10
N ASN A 300 -16.03 -3.99 -1.95
CA ASN A 300 -17.21 -3.54 -2.71
C ASN A 300 -17.55 -2.08 -2.42
N LYS A 301 -17.58 -1.69 -1.14
CA LYS A 301 -17.81 -0.29 -0.74
C LYS A 301 -16.74 0.65 -1.30
N VAL A 302 -15.46 0.25 -1.26
CA VAL A 302 -14.36 1.05 -1.82
C VAL A 302 -14.51 1.23 -3.33
N LEU A 303 -14.85 0.15 -4.04
CA LEU A 303 -15.01 0.17 -5.49
C LEU A 303 -16.20 1.05 -5.94
N GLU A 304 -17.32 0.97 -5.22
CA GLU A 304 -18.48 1.83 -5.45
C GLU A 304 -18.15 3.31 -5.25
N GLU A 305 -17.42 3.65 -4.20
CA GLU A 305 -16.98 5.03 -3.95
C GLU A 305 -15.94 5.52 -4.97
N ASP A 306 -15.05 4.64 -5.46
CA ASP A 306 -14.14 4.98 -6.54
C ASP A 306 -14.89 5.24 -7.85
N LEU A 307 -15.87 4.40 -8.21
CA LEU A 307 -16.70 4.58 -9.40
C LEU A 307 -17.53 5.88 -9.32
N LYS A 308 -18.13 6.16 -8.15
CA LYS A 308 -18.84 7.40 -7.89
C LYS A 308 -17.93 8.61 -8.07
N PHE A 309 -16.73 8.57 -7.46
CA PHE A 309 -15.72 9.62 -7.59
C PHE A 309 -15.38 9.92 -9.05
N PHE A 310 -15.06 8.90 -9.85
CA PHE A 310 -14.67 9.10 -11.25
C PHE A 310 -15.84 9.60 -12.11
N LYS A 311 -17.09 9.20 -11.81
CA LYS A 311 -18.28 9.77 -12.46
C LYS A 311 -18.43 11.26 -12.15
N GLU A 312 -18.28 11.67 -10.89
CA GLU A 312 -18.31 13.07 -10.47
C GLU A 312 -17.17 13.90 -11.09
N ALA A 313 -15.96 13.30 -11.18
CA ALA A 313 -14.80 13.89 -11.82
C ALA A 313 -14.90 13.94 -13.36
N LYS A 314 -15.90 13.28 -13.95
CA LYS A 314 -16.04 13.07 -15.41
C LYS A 314 -14.79 12.45 -16.05
N ASN A 315 -14.09 11.60 -15.29
CA ASN A 315 -12.90 10.89 -15.74
C ASN A 315 -13.30 9.56 -16.38
N LEU A 316 -13.45 9.54 -17.71
CA LEU A 316 -13.90 8.36 -18.46
C LEU A 316 -12.94 7.15 -18.31
N ILE A 317 -11.65 7.41 -18.20
CA ILE A 317 -10.62 6.36 -18.02
C ILE A 317 -10.82 5.67 -16.66
N GLY A 318 -10.95 6.45 -15.59
CA GLY A 318 -11.18 5.91 -14.25
C GLY A 318 -12.53 5.19 -14.12
N ILE A 319 -13.59 5.68 -14.80
CA ILE A 319 -14.89 5.00 -14.84
C ILE A 319 -14.73 3.62 -15.47
N LYS A 320 -14.13 3.55 -16.68
CA LYS A 320 -13.91 2.29 -17.40
C LYS A 320 -13.07 1.32 -16.57
N ALA A 321 -11.98 1.79 -15.97
CA ALA A 321 -11.13 0.98 -15.11
C ALA A 321 -11.88 0.38 -13.91
N CYS A 322 -12.71 1.18 -13.23
CA CYS A 322 -13.54 0.68 -12.12
C CYS A 322 -14.59 -0.35 -12.58
N GLU A 323 -15.19 -0.15 -13.76
CA GLU A 323 -16.13 -1.10 -14.35
C GLU A 323 -15.46 -2.43 -14.72
N GLU A 324 -14.23 -2.40 -15.24
CA GLU A 324 -13.43 -3.58 -15.51
C GLU A 324 -13.08 -4.35 -14.23
N ILE A 325 -12.66 -3.64 -13.17
CA ILE A 325 -12.43 -4.25 -11.85
C ILE A 325 -13.72 -4.88 -11.30
N LYS A 326 -14.86 -4.19 -11.44
CA LYS A 326 -16.16 -4.69 -11.00
C LYS A 326 -16.58 -5.94 -11.75
N ASN A 327 -16.43 -5.95 -13.07
CA ASN A 327 -16.72 -7.11 -13.90
C ASN A 327 -15.83 -8.30 -13.55
N TYR A 328 -14.53 -8.03 -13.30
CA TYR A 328 -13.61 -9.06 -12.84
C TYR A 328 -14.02 -9.61 -11.47
N SER A 329 -14.42 -8.75 -10.54
CA SER A 329 -14.84 -9.16 -9.19
C SER A 329 -16.05 -10.11 -9.20
N ALA A 330 -16.94 -9.96 -10.18
CA ALA A 330 -18.10 -10.84 -10.34
C ALA A 330 -17.73 -12.27 -10.79
N THR A 331 -16.49 -12.50 -11.24
CA THR A 331 -15.97 -13.82 -11.65
C THR A 331 -15.21 -14.54 -10.54
N LEU A 332 -15.00 -13.88 -9.39
CA LEU A 332 -14.24 -14.43 -8.27
C LEU A 332 -15.01 -15.57 -7.60
N LYS A 333 -14.27 -16.59 -7.19
CA LYS A 333 -14.79 -17.74 -6.42
C LYS A 333 -14.97 -17.36 -4.94
N GLU A 334 -15.52 -18.28 -4.14
CA GLU A 334 -15.72 -18.07 -2.70
C GLU A 334 -14.38 -17.90 -1.96
N ASN A 335 -13.35 -18.64 -2.36
CA ASN A 335 -11.99 -18.55 -1.81
C ASN A 335 -11.14 -17.42 -2.42
N GLU A 336 -11.75 -16.50 -3.17
CA GLU A 336 -11.10 -15.34 -3.77
C GLU A 336 -11.80 -14.04 -3.34
N VAL A 337 -11.03 -12.99 -3.08
CA VAL A 337 -11.57 -11.69 -2.66
C VAL A 337 -10.72 -10.54 -3.17
N LEU A 338 -11.37 -9.43 -3.53
CA LEU A 338 -10.67 -8.18 -3.81
C LEU A 338 -10.08 -7.58 -2.53
N ILE A 339 -8.91 -6.97 -2.70
CA ILE A 339 -8.27 -6.13 -1.69
C ILE A 339 -7.70 -4.89 -2.35
N LYS A 340 -7.70 -3.76 -1.64
CA LYS A 340 -7.03 -2.54 -2.08
C LYS A 340 -6.09 -2.04 -0.99
N PHE A 341 -4.79 -1.93 -1.30
CA PHE A 341 -3.75 -1.59 -0.33
C PHE A 341 -2.55 -0.90 -1.00
N GLY A 342 -1.58 -0.47 -0.21
CA GLY A 342 -0.39 0.22 -0.66
C GLY A 342 -0.52 1.75 -0.65
N LYS A 343 0.58 2.43 -1.01
CA LYS A 343 0.63 3.90 -1.12
C LYS A 343 -0.24 4.34 -2.29
N GLY A 344 -1.13 5.28 -2.07
CA GLY A 344 -2.07 5.74 -3.11
C GLY A 344 -3.40 4.98 -3.16
N ALA A 345 -3.58 3.87 -2.44
CA ALA A 345 -4.85 3.13 -2.38
C ALA A 345 -6.04 3.99 -1.91
N GLY A 346 -5.76 5.12 -1.23
CA GLY A 346 -6.74 6.13 -0.87
C GLY A 346 -7.30 6.01 0.54
N PHE A 347 -7.86 7.12 1.03
CA PHE A 347 -8.33 7.27 2.39
C PHE A 347 -9.40 6.23 2.77
N ASN A 348 -10.34 5.92 1.85
CA ASN A 348 -11.40 4.95 2.08
C ASN A 348 -10.89 3.51 2.21
N SER A 349 -9.77 3.17 1.55
CA SER A 349 -9.15 1.85 1.66
C SER A 349 -8.37 1.66 2.95
N THR A 350 -7.68 2.71 3.40
CA THR A 350 -6.72 2.63 4.50
C THR A 350 -7.31 3.03 5.86
N THR A 351 -8.56 3.48 5.90
CA THR A 351 -9.25 3.92 7.11
C THR A 351 -10.64 3.31 7.24
N LEU A 352 -11.30 3.57 8.37
CA LEU A 352 -12.68 3.16 8.64
C LEU A 352 -13.73 4.16 8.11
N ASN A 353 -13.36 5.08 7.21
CA ASN A 353 -14.23 6.15 6.75
C ASN A 353 -15.57 5.64 6.17
N LEU A 354 -15.55 4.53 5.43
CA LEU A 354 -16.75 3.95 4.81
C LEU A 354 -17.73 3.31 5.81
N PHE A 355 -17.24 2.95 6.99
CA PHE A 355 -18.04 2.36 8.06
C PHE A 355 -18.53 3.41 9.06
N ASN A 356 -18.02 4.64 8.96
CA ASN A 356 -18.46 5.73 9.81
C ASN A 356 -19.78 6.34 9.31
N ARG A 357 -20.79 6.47 10.15
CA ARG A 357 -22.06 7.15 9.83
C ARG A 357 -21.84 8.60 9.37
N ASN A 358 -20.82 9.28 9.93
CA ASN A 358 -20.41 10.63 9.55
C ASN A 358 -19.17 10.57 8.63
N LYS A 359 -19.25 9.81 7.54
CA LYS A 359 -18.12 9.68 6.61
C LYS A 359 -17.68 11.03 6.03
N LYS A 360 -16.37 11.17 5.83
CA LYS A 360 -15.79 12.36 5.20
C LYS A 360 -15.75 12.20 3.70
N ASP A 361 -16.00 13.28 2.99
CA ASP A 361 -15.80 13.35 1.55
C ASP A 361 -14.32 13.22 1.20
N VAL A 362 -14.04 12.48 0.15
CA VAL A 362 -12.69 12.25 -0.36
C VAL A 362 -12.61 12.84 -1.77
N PHE A 363 -11.73 13.83 -1.92
CA PHE A 363 -11.65 14.65 -3.14
C PHE A 363 -10.55 14.24 -4.11
N THR A 364 -9.85 13.15 -3.83
CA THR A 364 -8.70 12.73 -4.65
C THR A 364 -8.64 11.21 -4.82
N ARG A 365 -8.16 10.78 -6.00
CA ARG A 365 -7.76 9.40 -6.29
C ARG A 365 -6.40 9.40 -6.96
N VAL A 366 -5.68 8.31 -6.81
CA VAL A 366 -4.36 8.10 -7.43
C VAL A 366 -4.49 7.06 -8.53
N MET A 367 -3.92 7.37 -9.69
CA MET A 367 -3.93 6.51 -10.86
C MET A 367 -2.52 6.30 -11.39
N ALA A 368 -2.29 5.15 -11.99
CA ALA A 368 -1.12 4.81 -12.79
C ALA A 368 -1.58 4.02 -14.01
N GLU A 369 -1.00 4.28 -15.18
CA GLU A 369 -1.33 3.61 -16.45
C GLU A 369 -2.84 3.49 -16.74
N GLY A 370 -3.62 4.49 -16.34
CA GLY A 370 -5.07 4.54 -16.57
C GLY A 370 -5.92 3.81 -15.53
N TYR A 371 -5.35 3.23 -14.50
CA TYR A 371 -6.04 2.49 -13.45
C TYR A 371 -5.88 3.12 -12.07
N PRO A 372 -6.91 3.06 -11.18
CA PRO A 372 -6.74 3.37 -9.78
C PRO A 372 -5.81 2.35 -9.12
N VAL A 373 -4.77 2.83 -8.44
CA VAL A 373 -3.70 1.97 -7.90
C VAL A 373 -4.16 1.14 -6.70
N GLY A 374 -3.50 -0.01 -6.50
CA GLY A 374 -3.57 -0.77 -5.27
C GLY A 374 -4.55 -1.96 -5.25
N TRP A 375 -5.25 -2.26 -6.34
CA TRP A 375 -6.18 -3.38 -6.42
C TRP A 375 -5.48 -4.71 -6.68
N ALA A 376 -5.85 -5.73 -5.90
CA ALA A 376 -5.39 -7.11 -6.07
C ALA A 376 -6.50 -8.11 -5.73
N VAL A 377 -6.28 -9.38 -6.07
CA VAL A 377 -7.06 -10.53 -5.59
C VAL A 377 -6.22 -11.30 -4.60
N LEU A 378 -6.79 -11.53 -3.43
CA LEU A 378 -6.30 -12.56 -2.50
C LEU A 378 -7.06 -13.84 -2.75
N SER A 379 -6.36 -14.98 -2.69
CA SER A 379 -7.00 -16.30 -2.67
C SER A 379 -6.31 -17.21 -1.66
N TYR A 380 -7.06 -18.16 -1.12
CA TYR A 380 -6.52 -19.26 -0.33
C TYR A 380 -6.79 -20.59 -1.02
N ASN A 381 -5.91 -21.56 -0.79
CA ASN A 381 -6.12 -22.91 -1.29
C ASN A 381 -7.13 -23.61 -0.36
N GLU A 382 -8.18 -24.16 -0.94
CA GLU A 382 -9.04 -25.12 -0.26
C GLU A 382 -8.25 -26.43 -0.12
N GLU A 383 -8.17 -26.98 1.09
CA GLU A 383 -7.56 -28.29 1.33
C GLU A 383 -8.38 -29.43 0.70
#